data_cc8e04f88f83504c57c80d3537762233
#
_entry.id   cc8e04f88f83504c57c80d3537762233
#
_cell.length_a   1.000
_cell.length_b   1.000
_cell.length_c   1.000
_cell.angle_alpha   90.00
_cell.angle_beta   90.00
_cell.angle_gamma   90.00
#
_symmetry.space_group_name_H-M   'P 1'
#
loop_
_entity.id
_entity.type
_entity.pdbx_description
1 polymer ?
#
loop_
_entity_poly.entity_id
_entity_poly.type
_entity_poly.pdbx_seq_one_letter_code
_entity_poly.pdbx_strand_id
1 'polypeptide(L)'
;VLEGKRELRKLIESGMSKEEISSELSVFEEGDVLVTEMTTPDWEPLMKQASLIITRKGGRTSHAAIIAREFGIPAIVGCSDAMDLPNFSIVTGSCAEGDTGYVYSGDVPFEIEEVSFDEDIELTTKIKLNVGFPTKSLIDSKLPVDGVGLARIEFILSSELGIHPFAFVHHEELKNYVETGELASGLKPYHEAFLSTDMNDVR
;
A
#
# COMPACT_ATOMS: atom_id res chain seq x y z
N VAL A 1 1.10 -17.29 3.57
CA VAL A 1 2.35 -16.97 2.85
C VAL A 1 1.98 -16.44 1.48
N LEU A 2 2.24 -15.16 1.23
CA LEU A 2 2.09 -14.57 -0.08
C LEU A 2 3.45 -14.64 -0.76
N GLU A 3 3.50 -15.16 -1.95
CA GLU A 3 4.71 -15.37 -2.72
C GLU A 3 4.72 -14.53 -3.96
N GLY A 4 5.83 -13.85 -4.17
CA GLY A 4 6.11 -13.17 -5.41
C GLY A 4 7.01 -14.03 -6.29
N LYS A 5 6.47 -14.55 -7.37
CA LYS A 5 7.20 -15.24 -8.43
C LYS A 5 7.20 -14.38 -9.67
N ARG A 6 8.11 -13.41 -9.79
CA ARG A 6 8.30 -12.68 -11.07
C ARG A 6 9.61 -11.91 -11.10
N GLU A 7 9.84 -11.24 -12.20
CA GLU A 7 11.06 -10.52 -12.47
C GLU A 7 11.30 -9.42 -11.44
N LEU A 8 12.50 -9.40 -10.92
CA LEU A 8 12.96 -8.38 -9.98
C LEU A 8 13.26 -7.10 -10.74
N ARG A 9 12.54 -6.03 -10.45
CA ARG A 9 12.83 -4.70 -10.99
C ARG A 9 13.37 -3.81 -9.89
N LYS A 10 14.61 -3.39 -10.09
CA LYS A 10 15.25 -2.42 -9.21
C LYS A 10 14.87 -1.02 -9.65
N LEU A 11 14.19 -0.30 -8.80
CA LEU A 11 14.03 1.13 -8.90
C LEU A 11 15.05 1.76 -7.92
N ILE A 12 16.11 2.35 -8.47
CA ILE A 12 17.37 2.56 -7.78
C ILE A 12 17.42 3.85 -6.96
N GLU A 13 16.53 4.81 -7.12
CA GLU A 13 16.77 6.12 -6.51
C GLU A 13 15.74 6.52 -5.44
N SER A 14 16.27 6.76 -4.23
CA SER A 14 15.64 7.61 -3.24
C SER A 14 15.61 9.04 -3.79
N GLY A 15 14.47 9.50 -4.25
CA GLY A 15 14.29 10.86 -4.77
C GLY A 15 13.74 10.96 -6.18
N MET A 16 13.20 9.85 -6.73
CA MET A 16 12.47 9.91 -8.00
C MET A 16 11.29 10.88 -7.91
N SER A 17 11.14 11.71 -8.94
CA SER A 17 9.98 12.57 -9.09
C SER A 17 8.71 11.78 -9.40
N LYS A 18 7.54 12.39 -9.26
CA LYS A 18 6.26 11.74 -9.62
C LYS A 18 6.21 11.34 -11.09
N GLU A 19 6.83 12.11 -11.97
CA GLU A 19 6.93 11.85 -13.40
C GLU A 19 7.79 10.61 -13.69
N GLU A 20 8.92 10.46 -13.00
CA GLU A 20 9.79 9.30 -13.11
C GLU A 20 9.10 8.02 -12.58
N ILE A 21 8.44 8.09 -11.43
CA ILE A 21 7.64 6.98 -10.90
C ILE A 21 6.52 6.60 -11.87
N SER A 22 5.83 7.58 -12.48
CA SER A 22 4.79 7.34 -13.47
C SER A 22 5.34 6.69 -14.76
N SER A 23 6.57 7.03 -15.16
CA SER A 23 7.26 6.37 -16.27
C SER A 23 7.57 4.91 -15.95
N GLU A 24 8.03 4.62 -14.75
CA GLU A 24 8.33 3.27 -14.30
C GLU A 24 7.07 2.40 -14.15
N LEU A 25 5.92 2.98 -13.77
CA LEU A 25 4.63 2.29 -13.76
C LEU A 25 4.27 1.67 -15.11
N SER A 26 4.68 2.30 -16.22
CA SER A 26 4.41 1.79 -17.57
C SER A 26 5.22 0.56 -17.94
N VAL A 27 6.27 0.26 -17.20
CA VAL A 27 7.22 -0.85 -17.43
C VAL A 27 7.09 -1.92 -16.35
N PHE A 28 6.64 -1.56 -15.16
CA PHE A 28 6.43 -2.46 -14.02
C PHE A 28 5.17 -3.28 -14.24
N GLU A 29 5.28 -4.60 -14.24
CA GLU A 29 4.15 -5.50 -14.46
C GLU A 29 3.55 -5.98 -13.13
N GLU A 30 2.25 -6.25 -13.14
CA GLU A 30 1.58 -6.82 -11.97
C GLU A 30 2.23 -8.13 -11.55
N GLY A 31 2.65 -8.21 -10.30
CA GLY A 31 3.34 -9.34 -9.74
C GLY A 31 4.87 -9.28 -9.79
N ASP A 32 5.46 -8.22 -10.34
CA ASP A 32 6.90 -7.99 -10.25
C ASP A 32 7.34 -7.76 -8.78
N VAL A 33 8.62 -8.00 -8.52
CA VAL A 33 9.24 -7.74 -7.22
C VAL A 33 9.85 -6.35 -7.21
N LEU A 34 9.33 -5.49 -6.35
CA LEU A 34 9.82 -4.13 -6.18
C LEU A 34 11.05 -4.12 -5.26
N VAL A 35 12.20 -3.70 -5.78
CA VAL A 35 13.44 -3.54 -5.00
C VAL A 35 13.89 -2.08 -5.05
N THR A 36 14.05 -1.47 -3.88
CA THR A 36 14.45 -0.06 -3.79
C THR A 36 15.23 0.22 -2.51
N GLU A 37 15.85 1.37 -2.43
CA GLU A 37 16.53 1.80 -1.21
C GLU A 37 15.53 2.10 -0.08
N MET A 38 14.46 2.84 -0.39
CA MET A 38 13.33 3.14 0.52
C MET A 38 12.14 3.64 -0.30
N THR A 39 10.95 3.57 0.25
CA THR A 39 9.73 4.09 -0.38
C THR A 39 9.24 5.37 0.29
N THR A 40 8.53 6.19 -0.49
CA THR A 40 7.75 7.35 -0.04
C THR A 40 6.28 7.15 -0.45
N PRO A 41 5.32 7.99 -0.01
CA PRO A 41 3.91 7.85 -0.39
C PRO A 41 3.66 7.81 -1.91
N ASP A 42 4.47 8.51 -2.70
CA ASP A 42 4.33 8.51 -4.17
C ASP A 42 4.58 7.14 -4.83
N TRP A 43 5.16 6.18 -4.09
CA TRP A 43 5.42 4.81 -4.55
C TRP A 43 4.23 3.87 -4.42
N GLU A 44 3.15 4.29 -3.75
CA GLU A 44 1.98 3.43 -3.51
C GLU A 44 1.41 2.77 -4.77
N PRO A 45 1.33 3.45 -5.94
CA PRO A 45 0.84 2.82 -7.17
C PRO A 45 1.71 1.63 -7.64
N LEU A 46 3.04 1.74 -7.51
CA LEU A 46 3.97 0.63 -7.80
C LEU A 46 3.87 -0.47 -6.75
N MET A 47 3.80 -0.08 -5.48
CA MET A 47 3.68 -1.03 -4.38
C MET A 47 2.44 -1.90 -4.48
N LYS A 48 1.30 -1.35 -4.96
CA LYS A 48 0.05 -2.09 -5.16
C LYS A 48 0.15 -3.19 -6.22
N GLN A 49 1.00 -3.02 -7.22
CA GLN A 49 1.21 -3.99 -8.29
C GLN A 49 2.25 -5.05 -7.93
N ALA A 50 3.09 -4.77 -6.93
CA ALA A 50 4.18 -5.66 -6.54
C ALA A 50 3.66 -6.93 -5.86
N SER A 51 4.30 -8.07 -6.16
CA SER A 51 4.09 -9.34 -5.45
C SER A 51 4.95 -9.45 -4.20
N LEU A 52 6.06 -8.72 -4.13
CA LEU A 52 6.98 -8.65 -3.01
C LEU A 52 7.66 -7.28 -3.01
N ILE A 53 7.86 -6.70 -1.84
CA ILE A 53 8.59 -5.45 -1.68
C ILE A 53 9.87 -5.72 -0.88
N ILE A 54 11.01 -5.30 -1.42
CA ILE A 54 12.31 -5.42 -0.75
C ILE A 54 12.91 -4.03 -0.63
N THR A 55 13.24 -3.59 0.58
CA THR A 55 13.91 -2.31 0.78
C THR A 55 15.24 -2.48 1.51
N ARG A 56 16.25 -1.73 1.04
CA ARG A 56 17.57 -1.72 1.69
C ARG A 56 17.52 -1.06 3.06
N LYS A 57 16.74 0.02 3.18
CA LYS A 57 16.56 0.77 4.42
C LYS A 57 15.16 0.57 4.98
N GLY A 58 15.04 0.80 6.27
CA GLY A 58 13.77 0.76 6.96
C GLY A 58 13.67 -0.34 8.00
N GLY A 59 12.56 -0.37 8.69
CA GLY A 59 12.23 -1.35 9.72
C GLY A 59 10.72 -1.57 9.76
N ARG A 60 10.22 -2.27 10.76
CA ARG A 60 8.80 -2.66 10.89
C ARG A 60 7.81 -1.49 10.91
N THR A 61 8.28 -0.28 11.18
CA THR A 61 7.49 0.97 11.22
C THR A 61 7.80 1.90 10.04
N SER A 62 8.60 1.46 9.05
CA SER A 62 8.85 2.23 7.84
C SER A 62 7.60 2.30 6.96
N HIS A 63 7.54 3.30 6.08
CA HIS A 63 6.46 3.45 5.11
C HIS A 63 6.23 2.16 4.31
N ALA A 64 7.29 1.56 3.76
CA ALA A 64 7.21 0.30 3.03
C ALA A 64 6.50 -0.80 3.84
N ALA A 65 6.90 -0.99 5.10
CA ALA A 65 6.34 -2.05 5.94
C ALA A 65 4.88 -1.78 6.35
N ILE A 66 4.50 -0.52 6.56
CA ILE A 66 3.13 -0.15 6.92
C ILE A 66 2.20 -0.38 5.72
N ILE A 67 2.54 0.18 4.57
CA ILE A 67 1.71 0.11 3.36
C ILE A 67 1.64 -1.33 2.81
N ALA A 68 2.76 -2.06 2.80
CA ALA A 68 2.75 -3.47 2.38
C ALA A 68 1.81 -4.32 3.23
N ARG A 69 1.78 -4.08 4.55
CA ARG A 69 0.89 -4.77 5.48
C ARG A 69 -0.58 -4.43 5.22
N GLU A 70 -0.87 -3.17 4.90
CA GLU A 70 -2.22 -2.72 4.55
C GLU A 70 -2.69 -3.32 3.20
N PHE A 71 -1.79 -3.46 2.23
CA PHE A 71 -2.11 -4.09 0.94
C PHE A 71 -2.10 -5.63 1.00
N GLY A 72 -1.61 -6.22 2.10
CA GLY A 72 -1.45 -7.67 2.21
C GLY A 72 -0.31 -8.22 1.36
N ILE A 73 0.68 -7.39 1.03
CA ILE A 73 1.85 -7.74 0.21
C ILE A 73 3.01 -8.09 1.15
N PRO A 74 3.73 -9.21 0.92
CA PRO A 74 4.93 -9.53 1.68
C PRO A 74 5.99 -8.43 1.48
N ALA A 75 6.69 -8.07 2.58
CA ALA A 75 7.73 -7.06 2.52
C ALA A 75 8.93 -7.43 3.38
N ILE A 76 10.11 -7.35 2.79
CA ILE A 76 11.40 -7.53 3.46
C ILE A 76 12.07 -6.18 3.53
N VAL A 77 12.17 -5.61 4.73
CA VAL A 77 12.69 -4.26 4.95
C VAL A 77 14.02 -4.29 5.71
N GLY A 78 14.93 -3.37 5.38
CA GLY A 78 16.26 -3.33 6.00
C GLY A 78 17.19 -4.42 5.45
N CYS A 79 16.98 -4.89 4.25
CA CYS A 79 17.85 -5.86 3.57
C CYS A 79 19.09 -5.14 3.02
N SER A 80 20.23 -5.22 3.72
CA SER A 80 21.47 -4.51 3.35
C SER A 80 21.91 -4.77 1.92
N ASP A 81 21.69 -5.99 1.45
CA ASP A 81 22.18 -6.51 0.17
C ASP A 81 21.09 -6.42 -0.94
N ALA A 82 19.97 -5.77 -0.66
CA ALA A 82 18.85 -5.65 -1.62
C ALA A 82 19.30 -5.09 -2.98
N MET A 83 20.22 -4.13 -2.97
CA MET A 83 20.69 -3.47 -4.18
C MET A 83 21.73 -4.31 -4.97
N ASP A 84 22.23 -5.39 -4.40
CA ASP A 84 23.15 -6.32 -5.08
C ASP A 84 22.40 -7.40 -5.86
N LEU A 85 21.12 -7.56 -5.62
CA LEU A 85 20.28 -8.51 -6.36
C LEU A 85 20.31 -8.19 -7.86
N PRO A 86 20.51 -9.18 -8.74
CA PRO A 86 20.52 -8.94 -10.20
C PRO A 86 19.15 -8.47 -10.70
N ASN A 87 19.12 -7.42 -11.51
CA ASN A 87 17.89 -6.98 -12.16
C ASN A 87 17.36 -8.05 -13.14
N PHE A 88 16.06 -8.15 -13.33
CA PHE A 88 15.39 -9.16 -14.15
C PHE A 88 15.68 -10.62 -13.74
N SER A 89 16.09 -10.86 -12.51
CA SER A 89 16.22 -12.21 -11.97
C SER A 89 14.91 -12.69 -11.32
N ILE A 90 14.70 -14.01 -11.35
CA ILE A 90 13.60 -14.62 -10.61
C ILE A 90 14.06 -14.82 -9.16
N VAL A 91 13.24 -14.40 -8.23
CA VAL A 91 13.48 -14.59 -6.79
C VAL A 91 12.22 -15.08 -6.10
N THR A 92 12.42 -15.75 -4.96
CA THR A 92 11.35 -16.13 -4.03
C THR A 92 11.59 -15.43 -2.71
N GLY A 93 10.61 -14.68 -2.22
CA GLY A 93 10.68 -14.04 -0.90
C GLY A 93 9.86 -14.78 0.13
N SER A 94 10.42 -15.04 1.29
CA SER A 94 9.74 -15.68 2.43
C SER A 94 9.65 -14.71 3.60
N CYS A 95 8.42 -14.48 4.07
CA CYS A 95 8.11 -13.76 5.31
C CYS A 95 7.51 -14.69 6.38
N ALA A 96 7.58 -16.01 6.18
CA ALA A 96 6.97 -17.02 7.05
C ALA A 96 7.93 -17.60 8.09
N GLU A 97 9.20 -17.25 8.06
CA GLU A 97 10.26 -17.85 8.87
C GLU A 97 10.56 -17.04 10.15
N GLY A 98 9.50 -16.56 10.80
CA GLY A 98 9.59 -15.76 12.02
C GLY A 98 9.76 -14.27 11.74
N ASP A 99 10.67 -13.63 12.47
CA ASP A 99 10.86 -12.17 12.43
C ASP A 99 11.78 -11.69 11.28
N THR A 100 12.46 -12.61 10.62
CA THR A 100 13.41 -12.34 9.54
C THR A 100 12.81 -12.78 8.22
N GLY A 101 12.80 -11.87 7.23
CA GLY A 101 12.46 -12.22 5.85
C GLY A 101 13.70 -12.69 5.08
N TYR A 102 13.50 -13.62 4.16
CA TYR A 102 14.57 -14.18 3.33
C TYR A 102 14.26 -14.01 1.85
N VAL A 103 15.29 -13.79 1.05
CA VAL A 103 15.21 -13.72 -0.41
C VAL A 103 16.04 -14.86 -0.97
N TYR A 104 15.40 -15.77 -1.68
CA TYR A 104 16.03 -16.90 -2.33
C TYR A 104 16.17 -16.66 -3.83
N SER A 105 17.28 -17.11 -4.42
CA SER A 105 17.47 -17.05 -5.87
C SER A 105 16.64 -18.14 -6.56
N GLY A 106 15.93 -17.75 -7.60
CA GLY A 106 15.11 -18.66 -8.41
C GLY A 106 13.70 -18.90 -7.84
N ASP A 107 12.99 -19.80 -8.51
CA ASP A 107 11.67 -20.26 -8.12
C ASP A 107 11.80 -21.42 -7.13
N VAL A 108 11.61 -21.14 -5.84
CA VAL A 108 11.69 -22.14 -4.76
C VAL A 108 10.31 -22.72 -4.51
N PRO A 109 10.12 -24.05 -4.58
CA PRO A 109 8.85 -24.67 -4.25
C PRO A 109 8.54 -24.56 -2.75
N PHE A 110 7.27 -24.38 -2.43
CA PHE A 110 6.75 -24.26 -1.07
C PHE A 110 5.38 -24.94 -0.94
N GLU A 111 4.96 -25.17 0.30
CA GLU A 111 3.65 -25.68 0.64
C GLU A 111 2.85 -24.61 1.39
N ILE A 112 1.58 -24.47 1.05
CA ILE A 112 0.64 -23.60 1.75
C ILE A 112 -0.20 -24.46 2.67
N GLU A 113 -0.13 -24.21 3.97
CA GLU A 113 -1.02 -24.81 4.96
C GLU A 113 -2.15 -23.81 5.26
N GLU A 114 -3.38 -24.18 4.92
CA GLU A 114 -4.58 -23.42 5.30
C GLU A 114 -5.03 -23.84 6.69
N VAL A 115 -4.99 -22.90 7.63
CA VAL A 115 -5.56 -23.08 8.97
C VAL A 115 -6.94 -22.47 9.00
N SER A 116 -7.98 -23.31 9.14
CA SER A 116 -9.34 -22.85 9.37
C SER A 116 -9.65 -22.80 10.87
N PHE A 117 -10.41 -21.81 11.29
CA PHE A 117 -10.94 -21.71 12.63
C PHE A 117 -12.39 -22.22 12.61
N ASP A 118 -12.57 -23.51 12.92
CA ASP A 118 -13.89 -24.17 12.85
C ASP A 118 -14.70 -24.05 14.15
N GLU A 119 -14.17 -23.46 15.20
CA GLU A 119 -14.81 -23.36 16.50
C GLU A 119 -14.96 -21.91 16.96
N ASP A 120 -16.17 -21.56 17.39
CA ASP A 120 -16.46 -20.32 18.10
C ASP A 120 -15.78 -20.35 19.48
N ILE A 121 -14.63 -19.70 19.56
CA ILE A 121 -13.90 -19.56 20.83
C ILE A 121 -14.52 -18.40 21.61
N GLU A 122 -15.26 -18.67 22.65
CA GLU A 122 -15.75 -17.66 23.59
C GLU A 122 -14.59 -17.09 24.41
N LEU A 123 -14.20 -15.87 24.14
CA LEU A 123 -13.20 -15.12 24.89
C LEU A 123 -13.87 -14.12 25.85
N THR A 124 -13.33 -13.99 27.04
CA THR A 124 -13.77 -12.96 28.00
C THR A 124 -13.38 -11.54 27.55
N THR A 125 -12.29 -11.45 26.81
CA THR A 125 -11.80 -10.16 26.23
C THR A 125 -12.13 -10.13 24.74
N LYS A 126 -12.78 -9.04 24.31
CA LYS A 126 -13.14 -8.85 22.91
C LYS A 126 -11.93 -8.52 22.05
N ILE A 127 -11.76 -9.26 20.97
CA ILE A 127 -10.75 -9.02 19.96
C ILE A 127 -11.38 -8.20 18.83
N LYS A 128 -10.78 -7.07 18.50
CA LYS A 128 -11.26 -6.17 17.43
C LYS A 128 -10.16 -5.85 16.44
N LEU A 129 -10.54 -5.71 15.17
CA LEU A 129 -9.64 -5.37 14.09
C LEU A 129 -9.53 -3.86 13.87
N ASN A 130 -8.36 -3.42 13.44
CA ASN A 130 -8.18 -2.12 12.82
C ASN A 130 -8.36 -2.27 11.31
N VAL A 131 -9.30 -1.51 10.73
CA VAL A 131 -9.64 -1.55 9.31
C VAL A 131 -9.12 -0.29 8.64
N GLY A 132 -8.25 -0.47 7.64
CA GLY A 132 -7.74 0.62 6.81
C GLY A 132 -8.43 0.68 5.44
N PHE A 133 -8.65 -0.48 4.80
CA PHE A 133 -9.23 -0.58 3.47
C PHE A 133 -10.53 -1.38 3.48
N PRO A 134 -11.64 -0.83 2.96
CA PRO A 134 -12.94 -1.51 2.89
C PRO A 134 -12.90 -2.82 2.09
N THR A 135 -12.12 -2.85 1.01
CA THR A 135 -11.97 -4.04 0.15
C THR A 135 -11.42 -5.25 0.91
N LYS A 136 -10.53 -5.02 1.89
CA LYS A 136 -9.99 -6.08 2.76
C LYS A 136 -10.98 -6.51 3.85
N SER A 137 -11.94 -5.67 4.20
CA SER A 137 -12.86 -5.93 5.32
C SER A 137 -13.69 -7.20 5.13
N LEU A 138 -14.01 -7.58 3.89
CA LEU A 138 -14.72 -8.82 3.58
C LEU A 138 -13.86 -10.07 3.87
N ILE A 139 -12.56 -9.98 3.65
CA ILE A 139 -11.62 -11.07 3.98
C ILE A 139 -11.44 -11.12 5.49
N ASP A 140 -11.21 -9.98 6.10
CA ASP A 140 -11.00 -9.83 7.54
C ASP A 140 -12.24 -10.23 8.38
N SER A 141 -13.45 -10.10 7.80
CA SER A 141 -14.70 -10.52 8.46
C SER A 141 -14.83 -12.04 8.69
N LYS A 142 -13.99 -12.83 8.02
CA LYS A 142 -13.91 -14.28 8.23
C LYS A 142 -13.06 -14.67 9.43
N LEU A 143 -12.33 -13.73 10.01
CA LEU A 143 -11.54 -13.96 11.21
C LEU A 143 -12.46 -14.00 12.44
N PRO A 144 -12.15 -14.82 13.46
CA PRO A 144 -12.93 -14.93 14.69
C PRO A 144 -12.72 -13.69 15.59
N VAL A 145 -13.35 -12.58 15.20
CA VAL A 145 -13.21 -11.28 15.88
C VAL A 145 -14.58 -10.68 16.22
N ASP A 146 -14.62 -9.88 17.28
CA ASP A 146 -15.83 -9.24 17.81
C ASP A 146 -16.21 -7.94 17.07
N GLY A 147 -15.52 -7.62 15.99
CA GLY A 147 -15.82 -6.47 15.13
C GLY A 147 -14.66 -5.49 14.96
N VAL A 148 -15.00 -4.26 14.53
CA VAL A 148 -14.02 -3.21 14.24
C VAL A 148 -13.65 -2.44 15.50
N GLY A 149 -12.36 -2.30 15.78
CA GLY A 149 -11.80 -1.50 16.86
C GLY A 149 -11.50 -0.06 16.43
N LEU A 150 -10.91 0.09 15.23
CA LEU A 150 -10.59 1.37 14.63
C LEU A 150 -10.78 1.29 13.12
N ALA A 151 -11.53 2.22 12.56
CA ALA A 151 -11.57 2.46 11.12
C ALA A 151 -10.68 3.67 10.79
N ARG A 152 -9.71 3.48 9.91
CA ARG A 152 -8.81 4.55 9.45
C ARG A 152 -9.48 5.30 8.31
N ILE A 153 -10.28 6.29 8.66
CA ILE A 153 -11.08 7.06 7.68
C ILE A 153 -10.18 7.75 6.65
N GLU A 154 -9.00 8.19 7.04
CA GLU A 154 -8.03 8.83 6.16
C GLU A 154 -7.63 7.93 4.97
N PHE A 155 -7.47 6.62 5.19
CA PHE A 155 -7.19 5.68 4.11
C PHE A 155 -8.44 5.42 3.25
N ILE A 156 -9.60 5.32 3.88
CA ILE A 156 -10.87 5.11 3.15
C ILE A 156 -11.14 6.28 2.20
N LEU A 157 -10.97 7.52 2.69
CA LEU A 157 -11.19 8.72 1.89
C LEU A 157 -10.20 8.82 0.72
N SER A 158 -8.93 8.50 0.94
CA SER A 158 -7.90 8.62 -0.09
C SER A 158 -7.94 7.49 -1.11
N SER A 159 -8.22 6.24 -0.70
CA SER A 159 -8.14 5.08 -1.57
C SER A 159 -9.42 4.77 -2.32
N GLU A 160 -10.57 4.94 -1.67
CA GLU A 160 -11.87 4.53 -2.23
C GLU A 160 -12.62 5.71 -2.86
N LEU A 161 -12.53 6.89 -2.25
CA LEU A 161 -13.24 8.05 -2.76
C LEU A 161 -12.37 8.94 -3.64
N GLY A 162 -11.03 8.90 -3.46
CA GLY A 162 -10.11 9.74 -4.23
C GLY A 162 -10.34 11.25 -4.04
N ILE A 163 -11.07 11.63 -2.98
CA ILE A 163 -11.52 13.00 -2.74
C ILE A 163 -10.86 13.52 -1.46
N HIS A 164 -10.24 14.69 -1.56
CA HIS A 164 -9.65 15.32 -0.38
C HIS A 164 -10.75 15.74 0.62
N PRO A 165 -10.60 15.47 1.95
CA PRO A 165 -11.62 15.77 2.96
C PRO A 165 -12.11 17.21 2.98
N PHE A 166 -11.23 18.17 2.67
CA PHE A 166 -11.62 19.59 2.56
C PHE A 166 -12.60 19.86 1.41
N ALA A 167 -12.64 19.03 0.37
CA ALA A 167 -13.61 19.18 -0.71
C ALA A 167 -15.06 18.96 -0.23
N PHE A 168 -15.26 18.08 0.75
CA PHE A 168 -16.58 17.89 1.36
C PHE A 168 -17.00 19.09 2.22
N VAL A 169 -16.05 19.62 3.00
CA VAL A 169 -16.32 20.73 3.91
C VAL A 169 -16.55 22.05 3.15
N HIS A 170 -15.84 22.26 2.07
CA HIS A 170 -15.82 23.50 1.28
C HIS A 170 -16.40 23.32 -0.12
N HIS A 171 -17.36 22.43 -0.26
CA HIS A 171 -17.94 22.07 -1.55
C HIS A 171 -18.56 23.28 -2.28
N GLU A 172 -19.23 24.20 -1.57
CA GLU A 172 -19.81 25.40 -2.18
C GLU A 172 -18.74 26.38 -2.70
N GLU A 173 -17.65 26.56 -1.94
CA GLU A 173 -16.53 27.41 -2.35
C GLU A 173 -15.79 26.81 -3.55
N LEU A 174 -15.66 25.47 -3.60
CA LEU A 174 -15.06 24.77 -4.74
C LEU A 174 -15.93 24.86 -5.97
N LYS A 175 -17.24 24.73 -5.82
CA LYS A 175 -18.19 24.92 -6.92
C LYS A 175 -18.09 26.33 -7.49
N ASN A 176 -18.05 27.34 -6.65
CA ASN A 176 -17.83 28.72 -7.07
C ASN A 176 -16.49 28.90 -7.80
N TYR A 177 -15.41 28.23 -7.33
CA TYR A 177 -14.11 28.25 -8.00
C TYR A 177 -14.18 27.65 -9.40
N VAL A 178 -14.88 26.53 -9.60
CA VAL A 178 -15.07 25.94 -10.94
C VAL A 178 -15.79 26.89 -11.88
N GLU A 179 -16.76 27.67 -11.37
CA GLU A 179 -17.54 28.62 -12.16
C GLU A 179 -16.79 29.94 -12.44
N THR A 180 -16.00 30.44 -11.50
CA THR A 180 -15.42 31.80 -11.55
C THR A 180 -13.91 31.81 -11.74
N GLY A 181 -13.20 30.70 -11.46
CA GLY A 181 -11.75 30.64 -11.42
C GLY A 181 -11.12 31.31 -10.20
N GLU A 182 -11.92 31.78 -9.24
CA GLU A 182 -11.43 32.44 -8.02
C GLU A 182 -11.56 31.55 -6.79
N LEU A 183 -10.42 31.07 -6.27
CA LEU A 183 -10.37 30.29 -5.05
C LEU A 183 -10.29 31.18 -3.80
N ALA A 184 -11.14 30.91 -2.82
CA ALA A 184 -11.10 31.61 -1.54
C ALA A 184 -9.69 31.54 -0.90
N SER A 185 -9.24 32.64 -0.29
CA SER A 185 -7.86 32.79 0.19
C SER A 185 -7.44 31.70 1.20
N GLY A 186 -8.35 31.20 2.01
CA GLY A 186 -8.13 30.13 2.97
C GLY A 186 -7.93 28.75 2.34
N LEU A 187 -8.37 28.56 1.09
CA LEU A 187 -8.26 27.29 0.36
C LEU A 187 -7.06 27.23 -0.59
N LYS A 188 -6.39 28.35 -0.85
CA LYS A 188 -5.21 28.43 -1.74
C LYS A 188 -4.11 27.40 -1.44
N PRO A 189 -3.78 27.09 -0.17
CA PRO A 189 -2.78 26.07 0.14
C PRO A 189 -3.17 24.66 -0.31
N TYR A 190 -4.44 24.42 -0.55
CA TYR A 190 -4.98 23.10 -0.94
C TYR A 190 -5.34 23.03 -2.43
N HIS A 191 -4.98 24.03 -3.21
CA HIS A 191 -5.35 24.17 -4.62
C HIS A 191 -4.97 22.94 -5.46
N GLU A 192 -3.75 22.40 -5.28
CA GLU A 192 -3.30 21.22 -6.00
C GLU A 192 -4.09 19.96 -5.64
N ALA A 193 -4.44 19.80 -4.35
CA ALA A 193 -5.27 18.69 -3.90
C ALA A 193 -6.69 18.75 -4.50
N PHE A 194 -7.22 19.94 -4.73
CA PHE A 194 -8.53 20.13 -5.37
C PHE A 194 -8.49 19.89 -6.87
N LEU A 195 -7.41 20.26 -7.56
CA LEU A 195 -7.25 20.00 -9.00
C LEU A 195 -7.19 18.52 -9.34
N SER A 196 -6.73 17.68 -8.41
CA SER A 196 -6.70 16.24 -8.59
C SER A 196 -8.05 15.55 -8.30
N THR A 197 -9.03 16.30 -7.79
CA THR A 197 -10.36 15.77 -7.45
C THR A 197 -11.32 15.98 -8.61
N ASP A 198 -11.91 14.90 -9.15
CA ASP A 198 -12.99 15.05 -10.12
C ASP A 198 -14.24 15.56 -9.41
N MET A 199 -14.62 16.82 -9.74
CA MET A 199 -15.78 17.47 -9.12
C MET A 199 -17.11 16.77 -9.45
N ASN A 200 -17.15 15.87 -10.44
CA ASN A 200 -18.33 15.05 -10.71
C ASN A 200 -18.53 13.96 -9.65
N ASP A 201 -17.48 13.56 -8.95
CA ASP A 201 -17.54 12.56 -7.88
C ASP A 201 -17.97 13.15 -6.53
N VAL A 202 -18.06 14.49 -6.40
CA VAL A 202 -18.43 15.21 -5.17
C VAL A 202 -19.94 15.45 -5.05
N ARG A 203 -20.77 14.87 -5.89
CA ARG A 203 -22.23 15.05 -5.90
C ARG A 203 -22.98 14.13 -4.93
#